data_eee6e5e204118e39a9692f0c3f70c829
#
_entry.id   eee6e5e204118e39a9692f0c3f70c829
#
_cell.length_a   1.000
_cell.length_b   1.000
_cell.length_c   1.000
_cell.angle_alpha   90.00
_cell.angle_beta   90.00
_cell.angle_gamma   90.00
#
_symmetry.space_group_name_H-M   'P 1'
#
loop_
_entity.id
_entity.type
_entity.pdbx_description
1 polymer ?
#
loop_
_entity_poly.entity_id
_entity_poly.type
_entity_poly.pdbx_seq_one_letter_code
_entity_poly.pdbx_strand_id
1 'polypeptide(L)'
;MGTTAYPHRERQRVLLTGLLPDISTDPAIETATDSTEAGRSGTIVAPVGIRPPLLAAVATRAATPLVVLTATGRDAETLTNALASWIPGVAMLPAWETLPHERLSPQVDTMARRIAVLRRLVH
;
A
#
# COMPACT_ATOMS: atom_id res chain seq x y z
N MET A 1 -16.63 -42.88 8.24
CA MET A 1 -15.34 -42.18 8.43
C MET A 1 -15.51 -40.75 7.96
N GLY A 2 -15.78 -39.83 8.88
CA GLY A 2 -16.02 -38.43 8.56
C GLY A 2 -14.70 -37.69 8.46
N THR A 3 -14.38 -37.19 7.28
CA THR A 3 -13.31 -36.21 7.07
C THR A 3 -13.81 -34.88 7.61
N THR A 4 -13.39 -34.51 8.81
CA THR A 4 -13.67 -33.19 9.36
C THR A 4 -12.82 -32.18 8.60
N ALA A 5 -13.42 -31.52 7.62
CA ALA A 5 -12.83 -30.37 6.98
C ALA A 5 -12.69 -29.27 8.04
N TYR A 6 -11.48 -28.94 8.44
CA TYR A 6 -11.20 -27.74 9.22
C TYR A 6 -11.61 -26.52 8.40
N PRO A 7 -12.51 -25.67 8.90
CA PRO A 7 -12.83 -24.43 8.21
C PRO A 7 -11.55 -23.60 8.14
N HIS A 8 -11.13 -23.26 6.93
CA HIS A 8 -10.13 -22.24 6.70
C HIS A 8 -10.59 -21.00 7.48
N ARG A 9 -9.95 -20.71 8.61
CA ARG A 9 -10.10 -19.43 9.29
C ARG A 9 -9.63 -18.39 8.29
N GLU A 10 -10.57 -17.75 7.59
CA GLU A 10 -10.31 -16.44 7.02
C GLU A 10 -9.70 -15.61 8.15
N ARG A 11 -8.43 -15.26 7.98
CA ARG A 11 -7.75 -14.38 8.93
C ARG A 11 -8.53 -13.09 8.89
N GLN A 12 -9.37 -12.90 9.88
CA GLN A 12 -10.10 -11.68 10.09
C GLN A 12 -9.04 -10.57 10.19
N ARG A 13 -8.86 -9.81 9.10
CA ARG A 13 -7.93 -8.68 9.09
C ARG A 13 -8.48 -7.66 10.06
N VAL A 14 -7.79 -7.50 11.16
CA VAL A 14 -8.09 -6.42 12.10
C VAL A 14 -7.71 -5.12 11.39
N LEU A 15 -8.72 -4.31 11.07
CA LEU A 15 -8.49 -2.99 10.49
C LEU A 15 -8.21 -2.00 11.62
N LEU A 16 -7.08 -1.35 11.55
CA LEU A 16 -6.66 -0.30 12.48
C LEU A 16 -7.16 1.09 12.05
N THR A 17 -8.08 1.13 11.10
CA THR A 17 -8.66 2.37 10.55
C THR A 17 -9.25 3.28 11.64
N GLY A 18 -9.81 2.69 12.71
CA GLY A 18 -10.37 3.45 13.84
C GLY A 18 -9.34 4.26 14.62
N LEU A 19 -8.04 3.97 14.48
CA LEU A 19 -6.95 4.72 15.11
C LEU A 19 -6.45 5.90 14.26
N LEU A 20 -6.83 5.97 12.99
CA LEU A 20 -6.36 7.03 12.09
C LEU A 20 -6.73 8.45 12.56
N PRO A 21 -7.93 8.72 13.10
CA PRO A 21 -8.25 10.04 13.63
C PRO A 21 -7.27 10.48 14.72
N ASP A 22 -6.97 9.60 15.68
CA ASP A 22 -6.06 9.91 16.78
C ASP A 22 -4.63 10.14 16.29
N ILE A 23 -4.16 9.30 15.36
CA ILE A 23 -2.83 9.43 14.74
C ILE A 23 -2.74 10.72 13.92
N SER A 24 -3.80 11.12 13.24
CA SER A 24 -3.84 12.32 12.41
C SER A 24 -3.76 13.62 13.21
N THR A 25 -3.94 13.57 14.52
CA THR A 25 -3.75 14.73 15.42
C THR A 25 -2.29 14.98 15.79
N ASP A 26 -1.36 14.07 15.45
CA ASP A 26 0.06 14.30 15.63
C ASP A 26 0.53 15.46 14.73
N PRO A 27 1.19 16.50 15.28
CA PRO A 27 1.56 17.68 14.50
C PRO A 27 2.47 17.40 13.31
N ALA A 28 3.32 16.35 13.39
CA ALA A 28 4.19 15.96 12.28
C ALA A 28 3.39 15.32 11.16
N ILE A 29 2.40 14.50 11.48
CA ILE A 29 1.51 13.85 10.52
C ILE A 29 0.57 14.89 9.90
N GLU A 30 0.04 15.82 10.69
CA GLU A 30 -0.79 16.92 10.20
C GLU A 30 0.00 17.79 9.20
N THR A 31 1.22 18.18 9.55
CA THR A 31 2.10 18.95 8.66
C THR A 31 2.39 18.20 7.36
N ALA A 32 2.60 16.90 7.42
CA ALA A 32 2.84 16.05 6.26
C ALA A 32 1.62 15.99 5.34
N THR A 33 0.43 15.79 5.90
CA THR A 33 -0.83 15.74 5.15
C THR A 33 -1.15 17.09 4.52
N ASP A 34 -1.04 18.17 5.24
CA ASP A 34 -1.28 19.54 4.75
C ASP A 34 -0.31 19.93 3.63
N SER A 35 0.96 19.53 3.75
CA SER A 35 1.95 19.74 2.70
C SER A 35 1.60 18.98 1.42
N THR A 36 1.13 17.75 1.57
CA THR A 36 0.72 16.92 0.44
C THR A 36 -0.53 17.47 -0.25
N GLU A 37 -1.54 17.88 0.51
CA GLU A 37 -2.75 18.52 -0.03
C GLU A 37 -2.44 19.83 -0.78
N ALA A 38 -1.48 20.59 -0.27
CA ALA A 38 -1.02 21.82 -0.91
C ALA A 38 -0.07 21.57 -2.11
N GLY A 39 0.19 20.32 -2.48
CA GLY A 39 1.11 19.96 -3.57
C GLY A 39 2.57 20.35 -3.31
N ARG A 40 2.96 20.50 -2.05
CA ARG A 40 4.32 20.86 -1.67
C ARG A 40 5.16 19.62 -1.47
N SER A 41 6.42 19.70 -1.90
CA SER A 41 7.43 18.68 -1.62
C SER A 41 8.00 18.85 -0.21
N GLY A 42 8.34 17.74 0.45
CA GLY A 42 8.93 17.74 1.78
C GLY A 42 9.68 16.44 2.05
N THR A 43 10.49 16.45 3.11
CA THR A 43 11.18 15.26 3.60
C THR A 43 10.72 14.98 5.03
N ILE A 44 10.33 13.76 5.31
CA ILE A 44 9.91 13.31 6.63
C ILE A 44 10.87 12.22 7.09
N VAL A 45 11.46 12.44 8.27
CA VAL A 45 12.27 11.41 8.94
C VAL A 45 11.41 10.76 10.01
N ALA A 46 11.15 9.48 9.87
CA ALA A 46 10.30 8.74 10.78
C ALA A 46 10.81 7.30 10.97
N PRO A 47 10.62 6.71 12.17
CA PRO A 47 10.85 5.28 12.38
C PRO A 47 10.05 4.43 11.39
N VAL A 48 10.59 3.26 11.05
CA VAL A 48 9.96 2.36 10.06
C VAL A 48 8.53 1.99 10.45
N GLY A 49 8.25 1.78 11.74
CA GLY A 49 6.92 1.43 12.24
C GLY A 49 5.85 2.51 12.06
N ILE A 50 6.24 3.77 11.91
CA ILE A 50 5.32 4.91 11.69
C ILE A 50 4.97 5.11 10.22
N ARG A 51 5.73 4.54 9.31
CA ARG A 51 5.47 4.70 7.86
C ARG A 51 4.07 4.25 7.43
N PRO A 52 3.56 3.07 7.82
CA PRO A 52 2.22 2.64 7.42
C PRO A 52 1.11 3.58 7.91
N PRO A 53 1.00 3.94 9.19
CA PRO A 53 -0.05 4.85 9.65
C PRO A 53 0.09 6.26 9.06
N LEU A 54 1.31 6.78 8.88
CA LEU A 54 1.54 8.07 8.21
C LEU A 54 1.01 8.05 6.76
N LEU A 55 1.40 7.04 5.98
CA LEU A 55 0.92 6.90 4.60
C LEU A 55 -0.58 6.68 4.53
N ALA A 56 -1.15 5.95 5.49
CA ALA A 56 -2.59 5.77 5.59
C ALA A 56 -3.32 7.09 5.87
N ALA A 57 -2.81 7.92 6.78
CA ALA A 57 -3.37 9.24 7.08
C ALA A 57 -3.31 10.15 5.85
N VAL A 58 -2.18 10.21 5.16
CA VAL A 58 -2.03 10.99 3.92
C VAL A 58 -3.00 10.48 2.84
N ALA A 59 -3.07 9.15 2.62
CA ALA A 59 -3.93 8.57 1.60
C ALA A 59 -5.42 8.81 1.87
N THR A 60 -5.83 8.85 3.12
CA THR A 60 -7.24 9.08 3.51
C THR A 60 -7.69 10.51 3.20
N ARG A 61 -6.79 11.47 3.28
CA ARG A 61 -7.08 12.89 2.97
C ARG A 61 -6.82 13.25 1.50
N ALA A 62 -6.02 12.46 0.80
CA ALA A 62 -5.70 12.72 -0.59
C ALA A 62 -6.93 12.56 -1.51
N ALA A 63 -7.17 13.53 -2.37
CA ALA A 63 -8.23 13.48 -3.39
C ALA A 63 -7.87 12.58 -4.59
N THR A 64 -6.61 12.18 -4.69
CA THR A 64 -6.06 11.37 -5.78
C THR A 64 -5.34 10.14 -5.23
N PRO A 65 -5.16 9.09 -6.03
CA PRO A 65 -4.40 7.92 -5.61
C PRO A 65 -2.97 8.28 -5.16
N LEU A 66 -2.55 7.77 -4.00
CA LEU A 66 -1.19 7.91 -3.51
C LEU A 66 -0.31 6.81 -4.11
N VAL A 67 0.76 7.19 -4.77
CA VAL A 67 1.77 6.27 -5.31
C VAL A 67 2.99 6.27 -4.40
N VAL A 68 3.35 5.11 -3.89
CA VAL A 68 4.51 4.94 -3.01
C VAL A 68 5.59 4.14 -3.73
N LEU A 69 6.79 4.72 -3.82
CA LEU A 69 7.95 4.05 -4.39
C LEU A 69 8.84 3.52 -3.26
N THR A 70 9.31 2.29 -3.40
CA THR A 70 10.22 1.64 -2.47
C THR A 70 11.51 1.23 -3.18
N ALA A 71 12.58 1.04 -2.42
CA ALA A 71 13.87 0.66 -2.97
C ALA A 71 13.86 -0.76 -3.57
N THR A 72 13.09 -1.67 -2.98
CA THR A 72 13.02 -3.08 -3.42
C THR A 72 11.58 -3.58 -3.49
N GLY A 73 11.36 -4.64 -4.28
CA GLY A 73 10.06 -5.32 -4.33
C GLY A 73 9.65 -5.93 -2.98
N ARG A 74 10.63 -6.39 -2.19
CA ARG A 74 10.38 -6.93 -0.85
C ARG A 74 9.87 -5.85 0.11
N ASP A 75 10.43 -4.64 0.02
CA ASP A 75 9.96 -3.50 0.82
C ASP A 75 8.53 -3.10 0.41
N ALA A 76 8.24 -3.13 -0.90
CA ALA A 76 6.90 -2.89 -1.42
C ALA A 76 5.89 -3.90 -0.87
N GLU A 77 6.22 -5.18 -0.89
CA GLU A 77 5.37 -6.25 -0.35
C GLU A 77 5.12 -6.08 1.15
N THR A 78 6.19 -5.85 1.92
CA THR A 78 6.12 -5.63 3.36
C THR A 78 5.23 -4.42 3.69
N LEU A 79 5.43 -3.30 2.99
CA LEU A 79 4.65 -2.09 3.18
C LEU A 79 3.19 -2.27 2.75
N THR A 80 2.94 -2.96 1.64
CA THR A 80 1.57 -3.28 1.17
C THR A 80 0.80 -4.08 2.21
N ASN A 81 1.44 -5.10 2.80
CA ASN A 81 0.82 -5.93 3.84
C ASN A 81 0.54 -5.12 5.11
N ALA A 82 1.45 -4.24 5.51
CA ALA A 82 1.27 -3.37 6.66
C ALA A 82 0.14 -2.36 6.43
N LEU A 83 0.12 -1.68 5.29
CA LEU A 83 -0.92 -0.70 4.92
C LEU A 83 -2.31 -1.31 4.81
N ALA A 84 -2.41 -2.55 4.35
CA ALA A 84 -3.69 -3.26 4.24
C ALA A 84 -4.39 -3.47 5.59
N SER A 85 -3.70 -3.31 6.72
CA SER A 85 -4.29 -3.28 8.06
C SER A 85 -4.86 -1.91 8.45
N TRP A 86 -4.47 -0.85 7.77
CA TRP A 86 -4.87 0.53 8.06
C TRP A 86 -5.98 1.04 7.16
N ILE A 87 -5.85 0.78 5.85
CA ILE A 87 -6.79 1.28 4.84
C ILE A 87 -7.14 0.18 3.82
N PRO A 88 -8.36 0.20 3.28
CA PRO A 88 -8.71 -0.65 2.15
C PRO A 88 -8.07 -0.12 0.85
N GLY A 89 -8.10 -0.94 -0.19
CA GLY A 89 -7.74 -0.48 -1.52
C GLY A 89 -6.24 -0.42 -1.82
N VAL A 90 -5.38 -0.86 -0.90
CA VAL A 90 -3.94 -0.95 -1.15
C VAL A 90 -3.66 -2.01 -2.21
N ALA A 91 -2.81 -1.68 -3.18
CA ALA A 91 -2.37 -2.60 -4.21
C ALA A 91 -0.89 -2.41 -4.51
N MET A 92 -0.20 -3.51 -4.74
CA MET A 92 1.20 -3.51 -5.17
C MET A 92 1.26 -3.60 -6.69
N LEU A 93 2.02 -2.68 -7.31
CA LEU A 93 2.39 -2.79 -8.71
C LEU A 93 3.70 -3.58 -8.80
N PRO A 94 3.68 -4.85 -9.23
CA PRO A 94 4.90 -5.65 -9.29
C PRO A 94 5.89 -5.08 -10.33
N ALA A 95 7.19 -5.17 -10.03
CA ALA A 95 8.23 -4.83 -10.99
C ALA A 95 8.20 -5.80 -12.20
N TRP A 96 8.79 -5.39 -13.30
CA TRP A 96 9.05 -6.32 -14.41
C TRP A 96 10.12 -7.35 -13.98
N GLU A 97 9.85 -8.62 -14.24
CA GLU A 97 10.77 -9.71 -13.92
C GLU A 97 11.87 -9.88 -14.97
N THR A 98 11.68 -9.27 -16.14
CA THR A 98 12.60 -9.35 -17.27
C THR A 98 13.08 -7.97 -17.68
N LEU A 99 14.36 -7.86 -18.04
CA LEU A 99 14.89 -6.63 -18.63
C LEU A 99 14.36 -6.47 -20.06
N PRO A 100 14.20 -5.24 -20.57
CA PRO A 100 13.62 -4.99 -21.90
C PRO A 100 14.31 -5.67 -23.06
N HIS A 101 15.57 -6.09 -22.88
CA HIS A 101 16.40 -6.77 -23.88
C HIS A 101 16.50 -8.29 -23.67
N GLU A 102 15.90 -8.83 -22.63
CA GLU A 102 15.81 -10.28 -22.43
C GLU A 102 14.65 -10.85 -23.27
N ARG A 103 14.93 -11.92 -24.00
CA ARG A 103 13.91 -12.61 -24.86
C ARG A 103 12.93 -13.45 -24.06
N LEU A 104 12.89 -13.29 -22.74
CA LEU A 104 11.95 -14.01 -21.88
C LEU A 104 10.62 -13.25 -21.84
N SER A 105 9.54 -13.94 -22.15
CA SER A 105 8.20 -13.37 -21.97
C SER A 105 7.91 -13.17 -20.50
N PRO A 106 7.38 -11.99 -20.09
CA PRO A 106 6.92 -11.78 -18.73
C PRO A 106 5.89 -12.83 -18.34
N GLN A 107 5.87 -13.24 -17.09
CA GLN A 107 4.86 -14.17 -16.60
C GLN A 107 3.47 -13.53 -16.75
N VAL A 108 2.52 -14.31 -17.27
CA VAL A 108 1.14 -13.86 -17.51
C VAL A 108 0.50 -13.32 -16.23
N ASP A 109 0.82 -13.92 -15.08
CA ASP A 109 0.33 -13.47 -13.77
C ASP A 109 0.82 -12.07 -13.39
N THR A 110 2.10 -11.77 -13.63
CA THR A 110 2.67 -10.42 -13.40
C THR A 110 2.01 -9.40 -14.31
N MET A 111 1.78 -9.72 -15.57
CA MET A 111 1.07 -8.84 -16.50
C MET A 111 -0.37 -8.60 -16.06
N ALA A 112 -1.10 -9.63 -15.66
CA ALA A 112 -2.47 -9.52 -15.20
C ALA A 112 -2.59 -8.63 -13.95
N ARG A 113 -1.71 -8.81 -12.97
CA ARG A 113 -1.65 -7.98 -11.76
C ARG A 113 -1.35 -6.51 -12.09
N ARG A 114 -0.41 -6.25 -12.98
CA ARG A 114 -0.08 -4.88 -13.42
C ARG A 114 -1.27 -4.21 -14.08
N ILE A 115 -1.92 -4.88 -15.01
CA ILE A 115 -3.12 -4.37 -15.69
C ILE A 115 -4.23 -4.07 -14.68
N ALA A 116 -4.47 -4.96 -13.72
CA ALA A 116 -5.48 -4.75 -12.69
C ALA A 116 -5.21 -3.49 -11.84
N VAL A 117 -3.96 -3.24 -11.46
CA VAL A 117 -3.59 -2.02 -10.72
C VAL A 117 -3.72 -0.77 -11.60
N LEU A 118 -3.23 -0.81 -12.84
CA LEU A 118 -3.32 0.34 -13.76
C LEU A 118 -4.77 0.71 -14.07
N ARG A 119 -5.65 -0.26 -14.24
CA ARG A 119 -7.09 0.01 -14.43
C ARG A 119 -7.71 0.76 -13.25
N ARG A 120 -7.27 0.47 -12.01
CA ARG A 120 -7.75 1.16 -10.80
C ARG A 120 -7.27 2.61 -10.71
N LEU A 121 -6.20 2.98 -11.41
CA LEU A 121 -5.69 4.35 -11.44
C LEU A 121 -6.42 5.22 -12.48
N VAL A 122 -7.09 4.60 -13.46
CA VAL A 122 -7.76 5.30 -14.57
C VAL A 122 -9.27 5.48 -14.31
N HIS A 123 -9.85 4.62 -13.48
CA HIS A 123 -11.27 4.60 -13.13
C HIS A 123 -11.50 4.86 -11.64
#